data_7743b5897c75c6b9e6ad84486f30d8db
#
_entry.id   7743b5897c75c6b9e6ad84486f30d8db
#
_cell.length_a   1.000
_cell.length_b   1.000
_cell.length_c   1.000
_cell.angle_alpha   90.00
_cell.angle_beta   90.00
_cell.angle_gamma   90.00
#
_symmetry.space_group_name_H-M   'P 1'
#
loop_
_entity.id
_entity.type
_entity.pdbx_description
1 polymer ?
#
loop_
_entity_poly.entity_id
_entity_poly.type
_entity_poly.pdbx_seq_one_letter_code
_entity_poly.pdbx_strand_id
1 'polypeptide(L)'
;YYVDNQPVVGERRIDGAWYYFNESGIMATGITVQTDRPDKVYYYDEDGKMHYGWKELDGKQYYFHPTLGVMLKGAERNIDGVWYYFNEDGVMATGWTNHHNHTYYYQNDGHMTYGEKYIDGYWYYFHERTGVMATGWAKHHDHTYYYQSNGHMYYGEKHLGNYWYYFKKGIGVMATGWTVQSEKPGKQYYYNDRGQMQYGWQAIGNDAYYFDKVYGVMKPYTFKNSNGYWLAYDRNGNLVKDLRSAFNNESSYVIKVNKPMNTVTVYMQYGDGSYTVPLVAFICSTGASTPTGTFYTPDKWRWLRMMGPSWGQWVTQISGDYLFHSVYYNSTNNNNSLSVSAYNNLG
;
A
#
# COMPACT_ATOMS: atom_id res chain seq x y z
N TYR A 1 -16.15 49.75 -47.66
CA TYR A 1 -17.56 49.64 -47.90
C TYR A 1 -18.26 50.92 -47.54
N TYR A 2 -19.15 51.39 -48.39
CA TYR A 2 -19.83 52.68 -48.22
C TYR A 2 -21.36 52.50 -48.26
N VAL A 3 -22.07 53.22 -47.44
CA VAL A 3 -23.54 53.35 -47.47
C VAL A 3 -23.84 54.84 -47.48
N ASP A 4 -24.65 55.32 -48.41
CA ASP A 4 -25.02 56.71 -48.61
C ASP A 4 -23.78 57.67 -48.64
N ASN A 5 -22.74 57.27 -49.36
CA ASN A 5 -21.45 57.95 -49.47
C ASN A 5 -20.65 58.12 -48.15
N GLN A 6 -21.01 57.41 -47.10
CA GLN A 6 -20.28 57.39 -45.82
C GLN A 6 -19.59 56.05 -45.65
N PRO A 7 -18.32 56.06 -45.14
CA PRO A 7 -17.67 54.80 -44.82
C PRO A 7 -18.41 54.07 -43.68
N VAL A 8 -18.57 52.75 -43.85
CA VAL A 8 -19.15 51.90 -42.78
C VAL A 8 -18.10 51.68 -41.69
N VAL A 9 -18.51 51.81 -40.44
CA VAL A 9 -17.69 51.55 -39.25
C VAL A 9 -18.44 50.52 -38.39
N GLY A 10 -17.69 49.63 -37.68
CA GLY A 10 -18.24 48.60 -36.80
C GLY A 10 -18.65 47.34 -37.54
N GLU A 11 -19.42 46.46 -36.86
CA GLU A 11 -19.94 45.23 -37.46
C GLU A 11 -21.03 45.51 -38.50
N ARG A 12 -20.94 44.77 -39.63
CA ARG A 12 -21.96 44.80 -40.68
C ARG A 12 -22.17 43.43 -41.27
N ARG A 13 -23.41 43.07 -41.45
CA ARG A 13 -23.80 41.88 -42.21
C ARG A 13 -23.99 42.22 -43.69
N ILE A 14 -23.19 41.58 -44.54
CA ILE A 14 -23.21 41.77 -45.99
C ILE A 14 -23.32 40.37 -46.62
N ASP A 15 -24.32 40.18 -47.49
CA ASP A 15 -24.58 38.90 -48.21
C ASP A 15 -24.53 37.67 -47.30
N GLY A 16 -25.06 37.80 -46.07
CA GLY A 16 -25.20 36.72 -45.12
C GLY A 16 -23.96 36.51 -44.22
N ALA A 17 -22.82 37.15 -44.50
CA ALA A 17 -21.61 37.10 -43.69
C ALA A 17 -21.40 38.34 -42.84
N TRP A 18 -20.74 38.20 -41.66
CA TRP A 18 -20.37 39.30 -40.80
C TRP A 18 -18.97 39.82 -41.16
N TYR A 19 -18.84 41.18 -41.24
CA TYR A 19 -17.61 41.94 -41.44
C TYR A 19 -17.43 42.94 -40.34
N TYR A 20 -16.21 43.36 -40.07
CA TYR A 20 -15.91 44.45 -39.17
C TYR A 20 -15.06 45.49 -39.87
N PHE A 21 -15.44 46.73 -39.76
CA PHE A 21 -14.71 47.92 -40.26
C PHE A 21 -14.24 48.74 -39.10
N ASN A 22 -12.95 49.04 -39.00
CA ASN A 22 -12.39 49.83 -37.95
C ASN A 22 -12.88 51.31 -38.04
N GLU A 23 -12.47 52.13 -37.08
CA GLU A 23 -12.87 53.56 -37.03
C GLU A 23 -12.53 54.36 -38.28
N SER A 24 -11.53 53.91 -39.05
CA SER A 24 -11.18 54.50 -40.33
C SER A 24 -11.92 53.88 -41.52
N GLY A 25 -12.90 53.00 -41.29
CA GLY A 25 -13.64 52.30 -42.36
C GLY A 25 -12.85 51.21 -43.08
N ILE A 26 -11.70 50.81 -42.55
CA ILE A 26 -10.86 49.72 -43.11
C ILE A 26 -11.41 48.38 -42.63
N MET A 27 -11.64 47.48 -43.60
CA MET A 27 -12.09 46.11 -43.31
C MET A 27 -11.05 45.33 -42.53
N ALA A 28 -11.46 44.67 -41.45
CA ALA A 28 -10.61 43.83 -40.61
C ALA A 28 -10.34 42.50 -41.31
N THR A 29 -9.10 42.01 -41.15
CA THR A 29 -8.65 40.63 -41.48
C THR A 29 -7.73 40.15 -40.37
N GLY A 30 -7.64 38.80 -40.17
CA GLY A 30 -6.85 38.20 -39.08
C GLY A 30 -7.46 38.35 -37.73
N ILE A 31 -6.65 38.18 -36.66
CA ILE A 31 -7.05 38.31 -35.28
C ILE A 31 -7.43 39.76 -34.99
N THR A 32 -8.62 40.03 -34.53
CA THR A 32 -9.18 41.38 -34.36
C THR A 32 -9.91 41.47 -33.02
N VAL A 33 -9.65 42.56 -32.30
CA VAL A 33 -10.45 43.02 -31.15
C VAL A 33 -11.31 44.19 -31.64
N GLN A 34 -12.64 44.11 -31.47
CA GLN A 34 -13.55 45.14 -31.87
C GLN A 34 -13.54 46.25 -30.81
N THR A 35 -13.63 47.53 -31.23
CA THR A 35 -13.56 48.68 -30.32
C THR A 35 -14.69 48.69 -29.30
N ASP A 36 -15.89 48.25 -29.69
CA ASP A 36 -17.09 48.20 -28.87
C ASP A 36 -17.13 46.94 -27.95
N ARG A 37 -16.21 45.97 -28.15
CA ARG A 37 -16.10 44.72 -27.40
C ARG A 37 -14.65 44.36 -27.09
N PRO A 38 -13.95 45.13 -26.27
CA PRO A 38 -12.49 45.06 -26.06
C PRO A 38 -12.05 43.75 -25.33
N ASP A 39 -12.97 43.06 -24.72
CA ASP A 39 -12.78 41.78 -24.04
C ASP A 39 -12.93 40.56 -24.96
N LYS A 40 -13.37 40.75 -26.22
CA LYS A 40 -13.66 39.70 -27.18
C LYS A 40 -12.68 39.75 -28.35
N VAL A 41 -12.20 38.59 -28.73
CA VAL A 41 -11.28 38.39 -29.86
C VAL A 41 -12.03 37.65 -30.95
N TYR A 42 -11.91 38.10 -32.19
CA TYR A 42 -12.49 37.52 -33.38
C TYR A 42 -11.39 37.20 -34.40
N TYR A 43 -11.70 36.42 -35.38
CA TYR A 43 -10.89 36.24 -36.58
C TYR A 43 -11.70 36.53 -37.83
N TYR A 44 -11.15 37.34 -38.68
CA TYR A 44 -11.72 37.61 -40.00
C TYR A 44 -10.81 37.01 -41.08
N ASP A 45 -11.37 36.17 -41.94
CA ASP A 45 -10.63 35.59 -43.06
C ASP A 45 -10.07 36.65 -44.02
N GLU A 46 -9.24 36.28 -44.99
CA GLU A 46 -8.60 37.23 -45.91
C GLU A 46 -9.61 38.01 -46.76
N ASP A 47 -10.81 37.46 -46.96
CA ASP A 47 -11.92 38.15 -47.64
C ASP A 47 -12.77 39.02 -46.67
N GLY A 48 -12.35 39.17 -45.41
CA GLY A 48 -12.99 39.99 -44.39
C GLY A 48 -14.18 39.31 -43.70
N LYS A 49 -14.52 38.08 -44.03
CA LYS A 49 -15.63 37.38 -43.35
C LYS A 49 -15.24 36.88 -41.98
N MET A 50 -16.13 37.09 -41.00
CA MET A 50 -15.97 36.51 -39.65
C MET A 50 -15.87 35.01 -39.72
N HIS A 51 -14.84 34.46 -39.05
CA HIS A 51 -14.59 33.02 -38.96
C HIS A 51 -15.34 32.39 -37.80
N TYR A 52 -15.74 31.13 -37.95
CA TYR A 52 -16.39 30.29 -36.98
C TYR A 52 -15.77 28.90 -36.96
N GLY A 53 -15.75 28.27 -35.79
CA GLY A 53 -15.19 26.91 -35.64
C GLY A 53 -13.68 26.88 -35.55
N TRP A 54 -13.08 25.80 -36.00
CA TRP A 54 -11.63 25.56 -35.91
C TRP A 54 -10.83 26.41 -36.90
N LYS A 55 -9.70 26.95 -36.46
CA LYS A 55 -8.75 27.69 -37.28
C LYS A 55 -7.32 27.38 -36.90
N GLU A 56 -6.52 27.02 -37.83
CA GLU A 56 -5.07 26.89 -37.68
C GLU A 56 -4.39 28.22 -38.09
N LEU A 57 -3.54 28.72 -37.20
CA LEU A 57 -2.71 29.89 -37.46
C LEU A 57 -1.29 29.60 -36.93
N ASP A 58 -0.30 29.68 -37.80
CA ASP A 58 1.12 29.45 -37.46
C ASP A 58 1.35 28.12 -36.72
N GLY A 59 0.69 27.05 -37.13
CA GLY A 59 0.78 25.71 -36.55
C GLY A 59 0.09 25.55 -35.21
N LYS A 60 -0.69 26.55 -34.78
CA LYS A 60 -1.50 26.53 -33.54
C LYS A 60 -2.98 26.44 -33.89
N GLN A 61 -3.72 25.64 -33.10
CA GLN A 61 -5.17 25.50 -33.29
C GLN A 61 -5.91 26.46 -32.35
N TYR A 62 -6.92 27.11 -32.91
CA TYR A 62 -7.84 28.03 -32.24
C TYR A 62 -9.27 27.57 -32.51
N TYR A 63 -10.21 27.98 -31.68
CA TYR A 63 -11.62 27.73 -31.91
C TYR A 63 -12.45 28.99 -31.67
N PHE A 64 -13.26 29.33 -32.65
CA PHE A 64 -14.17 30.47 -32.63
C PHE A 64 -15.59 29.97 -32.45
N HIS A 65 -16.33 30.58 -31.52
CA HIS A 65 -17.69 30.15 -31.18
C HIS A 65 -18.57 30.05 -32.44
N PRO A 66 -19.28 28.92 -32.69
CA PRO A 66 -19.90 28.63 -33.99
C PRO A 66 -21.03 29.60 -34.39
N THR A 67 -21.57 30.39 -33.44
CA THR A 67 -22.63 31.38 -33.71
C THR A 67 -22.21 32.79 -33.38
N LEU A 68 -21.26 33.00 -32.50
CA LEU A 68 -20.83 34.33 -32.04
C LEU A 68 -19.50 34.78 -32.65
N GLY A 69 -18.72 33.89 -33.25
CA GLY A 69 -17.42 34.19 -33.81
C GLY A 69 -16.33 34.56 -32.80
N VAL A 70 -16.65 34.51 -31.50
CA VAL A 70 -15.70 34.87 -30.41
C VAL A 70 -14.71 33.76 -30.19
N MET A 71 -13.42 34.06 -30.12
CA MET A 71 -12.35 33.12 -29.79
C MET A 71 -12.57 32.55 -28.37
N LEU A 72 -12.47 31.24 -28.22
CA LEU A 72 -12.43 30.59 -26.92
C LEU A 72 -11.04 30.75 -26.32
N LYS A 73 -10.96 31.19 -25.07
CA LYS A 73 -9.71 31.34 -24.32
C LYS A 73 -9.93 31.18 -22.83
N GLY A 74 -8.92 30.72 -22.08
CA GLY A 74 -8.94 30.50 -20.65
C GLY A 74 -10.03 29.52 -20.19
N ALA A 75 -10.46 28.58 -21.04
CA ALA A 75 -11.64 27.76 -20.76
C ALA A 75 -11.57 26.36 -21.37
N GLU A 76 -12.23 25.41 -20.67
CA GLU A 76 -12.61 24.12 -21.24
C GLU A 76 -13.86 24.24 -22.11
N ARG A 77 -13.87 23.48 -23.17
CA ARG A 77 -15.06 23.39 -24.05
C ARG A 77 -15.28 21.99 -24.56
N ASN A 78 -16.51 21.52 -24.45
CA ASN A 78 -16.95 20.33 -25.17
C ASN A 78 -17.31 20.73 -26.60
N ILE A 79 -16.64 20.12 -27.56
CA ILE A 79 -16.91 20.29 -29.00
C ILE A 79 -17.14 18.90 -29.57
N ASP A 80 -18.35 18.65 -30.06
CA ASP A 80 -18.78 17.38 -30.65
C ASP A 80 -18.52 16.16 -29.76
N GLY A 81 -18.74 16.32 -28.43
CA GLY A 81 -18.58 15.25 -27.42
C GLY A 81 -17.17 15.12 -26.84
N VAL A 82 -16.19 15.87 -27.33
CA VAL A 82 -14.81 15.86 -26.88
C VAL A 82 -14.47 17.14 -26.09
N TRP A 83 -13.75 16.99 -24.99
CA TRP A 83 -13.29 18.13 -24.20
C TRP A 83 -11.91 18.61 -24.63
N TYR A 84 -11.79 19.93 -24.84
CA TYR A 84 -10.60 20.68 -25.16
C TYR A 84 -10.38 21.78 -24.12
N TYR A 85 -9.16 22.21 -23.95
CA TYR A 85 -8.82 23.42 -23.21
C TYR A 85 -8.10 24.41 -24.13
N PHE A 86 -8.52 25.68 -24.07
CA PHE A 86 -7.86 26.78 -24.77
C PHE A 86 -7.23 27.67 -23.71
N ASN A 87 -5.93 27.92 -23.83
CA ASN A 87 -5.19 28.75 -22.86
C ASN A 87 -5.65 30.23 -22.95
N GLU A 88 -5.04 31.11 -22.15
CA GLU A 88 -5.38 32.54 -22.12
C GLU A 88 -5.15 33.26 -23.45
N ASP A 89 -4.25 32.75 -24.30
CA ASP A 89 -4.02 33.27 -25.66
C ASP A 89 -4.97 32.65 -26.70
N GLY A 90 -5.88 31.75 -26.29
CA GLY A 90 -6.81 31.03 -27.16
C GLY A 90 -6.21 29.83 -27.89
N VAL A 91 -4.97 29.47 -27.61
CA VAL A 91 -4.31 28.31 -28.23
C VAL A 91 -4.83 27.02 -27.58
N MET A 92 -5.24 26.06 -28.41
CA MET A 92 -5.60 24.71 -27.98
C MET A 92 -4.44 24.06 -27.22
N ALA A 93 -4.71 23.56 -26.03
CA ALA A 93 -3.72 22.87 -25.21
C ALA A 93 -3.43 21.47 -25.74
N THR A 94 -2.15 21.08 -25.65
CA THR A 94 -1.64 19.73 -25.87
C THR A 94 -0.62 19.38 -24.80
N GLY A 95 -0.43 18.09 -24.49
CA GLY A 95 0.48 17.65 -23.45
C GLY A 95 0.01 18.00 -22.03
N TRP A 96 0.96 18.12 -21.12
CA TRP A 96 0.70 18.46 -19.71
C TRP A 96 0.20 19.89 -19.57
N THR A 97 -0.94 20.03 -18.91
CA THR A 97 -1.59 21.35 -18.76
C THR A 97 -2.16 21.47 -17.34
N ASN A 98 -1.92 22.63 -16.70
CA ASN A 98 -2.45 22.96 -15.39
C ASN A 98 -3.49 24.07 -15.51
N HIS A 99 -4.69 23.80 -15.04
CA HIS A 99 -5.74 24.82 -14.87
C HIS A 99 -6.69 24.43 -13.72
N HIS A 100 -7.41 25.38 -13.16
CA HIS A 100 -8.30 25.16 -12.01
C HIS A 100 -7.64 24.43 -10.82
N ASN A 101 -6.33 24.61 -10.59
CA ASN A 101 -5.52 23.94 -9.57
C ASN A 101 -5.40 22.42 -9.74
N HIS A 102 -5.64 21.91 -10.93
CA HIS A 102 -5.49 20.49 -11.28
C HIS A 102 -4.56 20.30 -12.47
N THR A 103 -3.99 19.13 -12.58
CA THR A 103 -3.16 18.71 -13.72
C THR A 103 -3.97 17.81 -14.64
N TYR A 104 -3.85 18.06 -15.93
CA TYR A 104 -4.49 17.33 -17.02
C TYR A 104 -3.45 16.94 -18.07
N TYR A 105 -3.82 16.04 -18.95
CA TYR A 105 -3.04 15.73 -20.14
C TYR A 105 -3.95 15.76 -21.37
N TYR A 106 -3.61 16.59 -22.33
CA TYR A 106 -4.29 16.69 -23.63
C TYR A 106 -3.45 15.98 -24.69
N GLN A 107 -4.07 15.14 -25.50
CA GLN A 107 -3.38 14.46 -26.59
C GLN A 107 -2.93 15.45 -27.66
N ASN A 108 -2.14 14.99 -28.65
CA ASN A 108 -1.63 15.88 -29.69
C ASN A 108 -2.73 16.51 -30.57
N ASP A 109 -3.91 15.88 -30.59
CA ASP A 109 -5.13 16.40 -31.25
C ASP A 109 -5.97 17.29 -30.33
N GLY A 110 -5.49 17.61 -29.14
CA GLY A 110 -6.16 18.42 -28.14
C GLY A 110 -7.20 17.68 -27.30
N HIS A 111 -7.41 16.38 -27.50
CA HIS A 111 -8.40 15.63 -26.74
C HIS A 111 -7.96 15.44 -25.29
N MET A 112 -8.82 15.77 -24.33
CA MET A 112 -8.58 15.51 -22.91
C MET A 112 -8.44 14.00 -22.68
N THR A 113 -7.44 13.61 -21.89
CA THR A 113 -7.16 12.21 -21.56
C THR A 113 -7.97 11.76 -20.36
N TYR A 114 -8.49 10.52 -20.40
CA TYR A 114 -9.22 9.84 -19.33
C TYR A 114 -8.65 8.42 -19.13
N GLY A 115 -8.84 7.87 -17.93
CA GLY A 115 -8.39 6.52 -17.60
C GLY A 115 -6.88 6.39 -17.46
N GLU A 116 -6.39 5.18 -17.63
CA GLU A 116 -4.94 4.92 -17.56
C GLU A 116 -4.23 5.37 -18.83
N LYS A 117 -3.08 5.99 -18.67
CA LYS A 117 -2.22 6.41 -19.77
C LYS A 117 -0.75 6.21 -19.43
N TYR A 118 -0.01 5.62 -20.33
CA TYR A 118 1.45 5.52 -20.26
C TYR A 118 2.08 6.71 -20.96
N ILE A 119 2.85 7.53 -20.22
CA ILE A 119 3.48 8.75 -20.73
C ILE A 119 4.91 8.79 -20.20
N ASP A 120 5.89 8.96 -21.08
CA ASP A 120 7.31 9.16 -20.76
C ASP A 120 7.89 8.13 -19.75
N GLY A 121 7.49 6.86 -19.89
CA GLY A 121 8.01 5.78 -19.04
C GLY A 121 7.21 5.49 -17.76
N TYR A 122 6.12 6.20 -17.52
CA TYR A 122 5.30 6.06 -16.30
C TYR A 122 3.83 5.88 -16.63
N TRP A 123 3.14 5.12 -15.76
CA TRP A 123 1.69 5.02 -15.78
C TRP A 123 1.07 6.12 -14.93
N TYR A 124 0.02 6.74 -15.47
CA TYR A 124 -0.84 7.75 -14.85
C TYR A 124 -2.28 7.28 -14.92
N TYR A 125 -3.11 7.84 -14.06
CA TYR A 125 -4.55 7.71 -14.15
C TYR A 125 -5.22 9.09 -14.16
N PHE A 126 -6.08 9.30 -15.13
CA PHE A 126 -6.89 10.51 -15.26
C PHE A 126 -8.35 10.13 -14.97
N HIS A 127 -8.98 10.80 -14.01
CA HIS A 127 -10.33 10.46 -13.59
C HIS A 127 -11.31 10.48 -14.76
N GLU A 128 -12.08 9.40 -14.94
CA GLU A 128 -12.93 9.16 -16.11
C GLU A 128 -14.01 10.22 -16.36
N ARG A 129 -14.40 10.97 -15.34
CA ARG A 129 -15.42 12.03 -15.45
C ARG A 129 -14.83 13.42 -15.60
N THR A 130 -13.64 13.67 -15.07
CA THR A 130 -13.09 15.02 -14.96
C THR A 130 -11.78 15.21 -15.72
N GLY A 131 -11.11 14.14 -16.14
CA GLY A 131 -9.79 14.20 -16.75
C GLY A 131 -8.66 14.65 -15.79
N VAL A 132 -8.95 14.86 -14.51
CA VAL A 132 -7.95 15.28 -13.51
C VAL A 132 -6.97 14.15 -13.23
N MET A 133 -5.68 14.44 -13.26
CA MET A 133 -4.63 13.48 -12.90
C MET A 133 -4.77 13.02 -11.45
N ALA A 134 -4.80 11.71 -11.23
CA ALA A 134 -4.89 11.12 -9.89
C ALA A 134 -3.57 11.25 -9.12
N THR A 135 -3.68 11.56 -7.84
CA THR A 135 -2.60 11.49 -6.85
C THR A 135 -3.13 10.84 -5.56
N GLY A 136 -2.28 10.17 -4.80
CA GLY A 136 -2.71 9.41 -3.62
C GLY A 136 -3.48 8.15 -4.00
N TRP A 137 -4.47 7.81 -3.20
CA TRP A 137 -5.31 6.64 -3.41
C TRP A 137 -6.28 6.83 -4.58
N ALA A 138 -6.33 5.85 -5.46
CA ALA A 138 -7.32 5.79 -6.54
C ALA A 138 -7.88 4.38 -6.69
N LYS A 139 -9.17 4.30 -7.04
CA LYS A 139 -9.84 3.04 -7.32
C LYS A 139 -10.41 3.08 -8.74
N HIS A 140 -10.00 2.11 -9.55
CA HIS A 140 -10.53 1.89 -10.90
C HIS A 140 -10.38 0.41 -11.28
N HIS A 141 -11.15 -0.08 -12.25
CA HIS A 141 -11.18 -1.50 -12.66
C HIS A 141 -11.30 -2.48 -11.47
N ASP A 142 -12.12 -2.12 -10.46
CA ASP A 142 -12.32 -2.88 -9.21
C ASP A 142 -11.07 -3.12 -8.36
N HIS A 143 -9.96 -2.42 -8.66
CA HIS A 143 -8.72 -2.48 -7.91
C HIS A 143 -8.37 -1.14 -7.27
N THR A 144 -7.55 -1.21 -6.22
CA THR A 144 -7.01 -0.03 -5.53
C THR A 144 -5.56 0.16 -5.91
N TYR A 145 -5.19 1.40 -6.18
CA TYR A 145 -3.86 1.84 -6.59
C TYR A 145 -3.41 3.01 -5.72
N TYR A 146 -2.14 3.33 -5.82
CA TYR A 146 -1.58 4.55 -5.24
C TYR A 146 -0.74 5.29 -6.28
N TYR A 147 -1.02 6.57 -6.46
CA TYR A 147 -0.27 7.46 -7.34
C TYR A 147 0.53 8.45 -6.50
N GLN A 148 1.78 8.68 -6.87
CA GLN A 148 2.65 9.64 -6.21
C GLN A 148 2.14 11.08 -6.44
N SER A 149 2.72 12.06 -5.75
CA SER A 149 2.33 13.47 -5.92
C SER A 149 2.57 14.02 -7.33
N ASN A 150 3.47 13.40 -8.08
CA ASN A 150 3.72 13.69 -9.50
C ASN A 150 2.83 12.89 -10.46
N GLY A 151 1.88 12.12 -9.96
CA GLY A 151 0.95 11.29 -10.73
C GLY A 151 1.48 9.92 -11.13
N HIS A 152 2.74 9.58 -10.85
CA HIS A 152 3.28 8.26 -11.21
C HIS A 152 2.62 7.15 -10.39
N MET A 153 2.17 6.06 -11.05
CA MET A 153 1.71 4.85 -10.38
C MET A 153 2.82 4.28 -9.48
N TYR A 154 2.46 3.92 -8.26
CA TYR A 154 3.41 3.39 -7.28
C TYR A 154 3.48 1.85 -7.32
N TYR A 155 4.67 1.32 -7.08
CA TYR A 155 4.96 -0.11 -7.00
C TYR A 155 5.80 -0.42 -5.76
N GLY A 156 5.64 -1.64 -5.21
CA GLY A 156 6.41 -2.10 -4.06
C GLY A 156 5.78 -1.76 -2.72
N GLU A 157 6.58 -1.88 -1.65
CA GLU A 157 6.13 -1.58 -0.29
C GLU A 157 6.05 -0.08 -0.05
N LYS A 158 4.99 0.35 0.64
CA LYS A 158 4.80 1.74 1.04
C LYS A 158 4.16 1.83 2.42
N HIS A 159 4.74 2.66 3.27
CA HIS A 159 4.17 3.03 4.55
C HIS A 159 3.25 4.24 4.38
N LEU A 160 1.96 4.08 4.71
CA LEU A 160 0.95 5.13 4.60
C LEU A 160 0.15 5.18 5.91
N GLY A 161 0.19 6.32 6.59
CA GLY A 161 -0.34 6.44 7.94
C GLY A 161 0.38 5.48 8.89
N ASN A 162 -0.37 4.59 9.55
CA ASN A 162 0.17 3.63 10.52
C ASN A 162 0.39 2.22 9.94
N TYR A 163 0.25 2.03 8.62
CA TYR A 163 0.23 0.70 8.01
C TYR A 163 1.16 0.60 6.82
N TRP A 164 1.70 -0.62 6.62
CA TRP A 164 2.41 -1.00 5.42
C TRP A 164 1.45 -1.60 4.41
N TYR A 165 1.62 -1.21 3.14
CA TYR A 165 0.91 -1.70 1.97
C TYR A 165 1.91 -2.23 0.95
N TYR A 166 1.46 -3.08 0.06
CA TYR A 166 2.25 -3.53 -1.07
C TYR A 166 1.47 -3.37 -2.37
N PHE A 167 2.07 -2.69 -3.34
CA PHE A 167 1.54 -2.49 -4.67
C PHE A 167 2.30 -3.38 -5.63
N LYS A 168 1.60 -4.33 -6.26
CA LYS A 168 2.20 -5.40 -7.08
C LYS A 168 3.01 -4.81 -8.23
N LYS A 169 4.27 -5.21 -8.36
CA LYS A 169 5.18 -4.75 -9.40
C LYS A 169 4.62 -5.05 -10.80
N GLY A 170 4.73 -4.08 -11.70
CA GLY A 170 4.27 -4.17 -13.09
C GLY A 170 2.80 -3.83 -13.30
N ILE A 171 1.93 -4.01 -12.30
CA ILE A 171 0.49 -3.74 -12.43
C ILE A 171 -0.05 -2.70 -11.43
N GLY A 172 0.71 -2.34 -10.39
CA GLY A 172 0.35 -1.31 -9.41
C GLY A 172 -0.83 -1.65 -8.49
N VAL A 173 -1.45 -2.80 -8.62
CA VAL A 173 -2.61 -3.20 -7.81
C VAL A 173 -2.20 -3.43 -6.36
N MET A 174 -2.93 -2.84 -5.42
CA MET A 174 -2.76 -3.07 -3.99
C MET A 174 -2.97 -4.55 -3.64
N ALA A 175 -2.04 -5.14 -2.90
CA ALA A 175 -2.12 -6.52 -2.45
C ALA A 175 -3.15 -6.68 -1.32
N THR A 176 -3.93 -7.75 -1.38
CA THR A 176 -4.78 -8.28 -0.31
C THR A 176 -4.58 -9.78 -0.20
N GLY A 177 -4.87 -10.38 0.95
CA GLY A 177 -4.69 -11.80 1.19
C GLY A 177 -3.22 -12.24 1.20
N TRP A 178 -2.99 -13.51 0.89
CA TRP A 178 -1.67 -14.11 0.80
C TRP A 178 -0.87 -13.51 -0.35
N THR A 179 0.34 -13.06 -0.06
CA THR A 179 1.19 -12.38 -1.03
C THR A 179 2.65 -12.76 -0.86
N VAL A 180 3.32 -13.02 -1.98
CA VAL A 180 4.78 -13.06 -2.09
C VAL A 180 5.20 -11.78 -2.83
N GLN A 181 6.02 -10.97 -2.20
CA GLN A 181 6.54 -9.76 -2.84
C GLN A 181 7.62 -10.12 -3.85
N SER A 182 7.61 -9.51 -5.03
CA SER A 182 8.58 -9.82 -6.10
C SER A 182 10.03 -9.53 -5.70
N GLU A 183 10.24 -8.54 -4.85
CA GLU A 183 11.57 -8.14 -4.34
C GLU A 183 12.07 -9.05 -3.21
N LYS A 184 11.21 -9.88 -2.62
CA LYS A 184 11.50 -10.77 -1.49
C LYS A 184 10.98 -12.19 -1.76
N PRO A 185 11.51 -12.87 -2.79
CA PRO A 185 11.03 -14.19 -3.18
C PRO A 185 11.17 -15.20 -2.02
N GLY A 186 10.21 -16.10 -1.89
CA GLY A 186 10.18 -17.11 -0.83
C GLY A 186 9.69 -16.62 0.54
N LYS A 187 9.46 -15.32 0.72
CA LYS A 187 8.83 -14.76 1.92
C LYS A 187 7.34 -14.57 1.68
N GLN A 188 6.51 -15.11 2.57
CA GLN A 188 5.06 -14.94 2.53
C GLN A 188 4.62 -13.87 3.51
N TYR A 189 3.66 -13.08 3.07
CA TYR A 189 3.00 -12.00 3.83
C TYR A 189 1.48 -12.19 3.74
N TYR A 190 0.78 -11.57 4.64
CA TYR A 190 -0.67 -11.47 4.56
C TYR A 190 -1.12 -10.03 4.71
N TYR A 191 -1.99 -9.60 3.81
CA TYR A 191 -2.60 -8.27 3.82
C TYR A 191 -4.11 -8.45 4.01
N ASN A 192 -4.70 -7.71 4.94
CA ASN A 192 -6.15 -7.76 5.13
C ASN A 192 -6.90 -7.17 3.92
N ASP A 193 -8.22 -7.17 3.94
CA ASP A 193 -9.06 -6.67 2.84
C ASP A 193 -8.89 -5.16 2.57
N ARG A 194 -8.29 -4.43 3.52
CA ARG A 194 -7.90 -3.03 3.37
C ARG A 194 -6.47 -2.85 2.83
N GLY A 195 -5.80 -3.94 2.49
CA GLY A 195 -4.41 -3.94 2.01
C GLY A 195 -3.35 -3.72 3.09
N GLN A 196 -3.72 -3.75 4.37
CA GLN A 196 -2.80 -3.51 5.49
C GLN A 196 -2.04 -4.80 5.82
N MET A 197 -0.70 -4.72 5.86
CA MET A 197 0.17 -5.84 6.25
C MET A 197 -0.16 -6.30 7.67
N GLN A 198 -0.22 -7.61 7.87
CA GLN A 198 -0.54 -8.23 9.14
C GLN A 198 0.71 -8.71 9.88
N TYR A 199 0.65 -8.67 11.22
CA TYR A 199 1.73 -9.01 12.15
C TYR A 199 1.21 -9.89 13.28
N GLY A 200 2.12 -10.62 13.94
CA GLY A 200 1.76 -11.50 15.06
C GLY A 200 0.85 -12.64 14.64
N TRP A 201 0.00 -13.08 15.55
CA TRP A 201 -0.95 -14.14 15.32
C TRP A 201 -2.11 -13.68 14.43
N GLN A 202 -2.42 -14.47 13.40
CA GLN A 202 -3.56 -14.26 12.52
C GLN A 202 -4.31 -15.57 12.32
N ALA A 203 -5.61 -15.58 12.59
CA ALA A 203 -6.52 -16.66 12.21
C ALA A 203 -6.97 -16.42 10.76
N ILE A 204 -6.68 -17.38 9.88
CA ILE A 204 -7.00 -17.29 8.45
C ILE A 204 -7.65 -18.59 8.03
N GLY A 205 -8.93 -18.58 7.75
CA GLY A 205 -9.74 -19.78 7.60
C GLY A 205 -9.85 -20.54 8.91
N ASN A 206 -9.55 -21.84 8.88
CA ASN A 206 -9.58 -22.72 10.05
C ASN A 206 -8.22 -22.85 10.76
N ASP A 207 -7.18 -22.24 10.22
CA ASP A 207 -5.81 -22.35 10.70
C ASP A 207 -5.33 -21.01 11.27
N ALA A 208 -4.28 -21.03 12.08
CA ALA A 208 -3.59 -19.86 12.56
C ALA A 208 -2.16 -19.80 12.00
N TYR A 209 -1.67 -18.59 11.84
CA TYR A 209 -0.35 -18.31 11.32
C TYR A 209 0.30 -17.22 12.17
N TYR A 210 1.62 -17.24 12.24
CA TYR A 210 2.37 -16.22 12.93
C TYR A 210 3.25 -15.43 11.97
N PHE A 211 3.07 -14.12 11.97
CA PHE A 211 3.84 -13.18 11.18
C PHE A 211 4.82 -12.42 12.08
N ASP A 212 6.06 -12.28 11.64
CA ASP A 212 7.06 -11.52 12.38
C ASP A 212 6.54 -10.13 12.75
N LYS A 213 6.73 -9.73 14.02
CA LYS A 213 6.17 -8.48 14.54
C LYS A 213 6.80 -7.22 13.95
N VAL A 214 8.00 -7.33 13.35
CA VAL A 214 8.74 -6.20 12.76
C VAL A 214 8.62 -6.20 11.24
N TYR A 215 8.79 -7.37 10.62
CA TYR A 215 8.90 -7.49 9.18
C TYR A 215 7.64 -8.04 8.49
N GLY A 216 6.65 -8.52 9.25
CA GLY A 216 5.42 -9.09 8.70
C GLY A 216 5.61 -10.39 7.90
N VAL A 217 6.79 -11.00 7.96
CA VAL A 217 7.09 -12.27 7.27
C VAL A 217 6.48 -13.44 8.03
N MET A 218 5.73 -14.30 7.34
CA MET A 218 5.17 -15.52 7.93
C MET A 218 6.26 -16.45 8.41
N LYS A 219 6.16 -16.94 9.66
CA LYS A 219 6.93 -18.09 10.11
C LYS A 219 6.47 -19.34 9.35
N PRO A 220 7.35 -20.29 8.99
CA PRO A 220 7.04 -21.39 8.07
C PRO A 220 6.22 -22.52 8.71
N TYR A 221 5.23 -22.15 9.53
CA TYR A 221 4.39 -23.10 10.26
C TYR A 221 2.91 -22.75 10.09
N THR A 222 2.09 -23.80 9.97
CA THR A 222 0.63 -23.71 10.08
C THR A 222 0.23 -24.24 11.45
N PHE A 223 -0.57 -23.51 12.19
CA PHE A 223 -1.05 -23.92 13.50
C PHE A 223 -2.50 -24.37 13.40
N LYS A 224 -2.77 -25.60 13.84
CA LYS A 224 -4.10 -26.21 13.85
C LYS A 224 -4.58 -26.43 15.28
N ASN A 225 -5.81 -26.06 15.54
CA ASN A 225 -6.40 -26.27 16.87
C ASN A 225 -6.72 -27.76 17.06
N SER A 226 -6.26 -28.31 18.18
CA SER A 226 -6.56 -29.66 18.63
C SER A 226 -6.85 -29.62 20.14
N ASN A 227 -8.09 -29.84 20.52
CA ASN A 227 -8.54 -29.84 21.92
C ASN A 227 -8.12 -28.58 22.71
N GLY A 228 -8.21 -27.41 22.08
CA GLY A 228 -7.86 -26.13 22.70
C GLY A 228 -6.37 -25.79 22.67
N TYR A 229 -5.53 -26.61 22.04
CA TYR A 229 -4.11 -26.31 21.84
C TYR A 229 -3.81 -26.10 20.35
N TRP A 230 -2.95 -25.13 20.03
CA TRP A 230 -2.51 -24.83 18.68
C TRP A 230 -1.22 -25.58 18.36
N LEU A 231 -1.34 -26.70 17.66
CA LEU A 231 -0.21 -27.54 17.26
C LEU A 231 0.39 -27.06 15.95
N ALA A 232 1.71 -26.92 15.93
CA ALA A 232 2.45 -26.45 14.75
C ALA A 232 2.76 -27.59 13.77
N TYR A 233 2.56 -27.33 12.49
CA TYR A 233 2.90 -28.22 11.39
C TYR A 233 3.83 -27.50 10.41
N ASP A 234 4.84 -28.23 9.92
CA ASP A 234 5.73 -27.73 8.89
C ASP A 234 5.05 -27.70 7.50
N ARG A 235 5.79 -27.24 6.47
CA ARG A 235 5.28 -27.15 5.09
C ARG A 235 4.92 -28.51 4.48
N ASN A 236 5.45 -29.61 5.03
CA ASN A 236 5.17 -31.00 4.59
C ASN A 236 4.00 -31.61 5.38
N GLY A 237 3.41 -30.89 6.31
CA GLY A 237 2.33 -31.35 7.16
C GLY A 237 2.79 -32.18 8.35
N ASN A 238 4.08 -32.20 8.70
CA ASN A 238 4.60 -32.91 9.85
C ASN A 238 4.45 -32.09 11.13
N LEU A 239 4.06 -32.73 12.23
CA LEU A 239 3.98 -32.10 13.53
C LEU A 239 5.38 -31.64 14.00
N VAL A 240 5.50 -30.36 14.33
CA VAL A 240 6.73 -29.75 14.86
C VAL A 240 6.68 -29.80 16.38
N LYS A 241 7.58 -30.57 16.99
CA LYS A 241 7.63 -30.79 18.45
C LYS A 241 8.54 -29.82 19.21
N ASP A 242 9.38 -29.06 18.49
CA ASP A 242 10.28 -28.06 19.07
C ASP A 242 10.27 -26.79 18.21
N LEU A 243 9.74 -25.73 18.78
CA LEU A 243 9.61 -24.42 18.15
C LEU A 243 10.61 -23.39 18.69
N ARG A 244 11.53 -23.78 19.61
CA ARG A 244 12.43 -22.84 20.29
C ARG A 244 13.28 -22.04 19.32
N SER A 245 13.75 -22.64 18.24
CA SER A 245 14.56 -21.95 17.22
C SER A 245 13.76 -20.86 16.48
N ALA A 246 12.46 -21.02 16.36
CA ALA A 246 11.60 -20.07 15.65
C ALA A 246 11.02 -18.97 16.56
N PHE A 247 10.88 -19.26 17.87
CA PHE A 247 10.21 -18.40 18.84
C PHE A 247 11.08 -18.19 20.11
N ASN A 248 12.34 -17.86 19.94
CA ASN A 248 13.30 -17.64 21.03
C ASN A 248 13.24 -16.26 21.68
N ASN A 249 12.47 -15.34 21.16
CA ASN A 249 12.37 -13.95 21.62
C ASN A 249 10.99 -13.59 22.21
N GLU A 250 10.13 -14.59 22.52
CA GLU A 250 8.88 -14.32 23.18
C GLU A 250 9.11 -13.94 24.66
N SER A 251 8.34 -13.00 25.14
CA SER A 251 8.56 -12.40 26.46
C SER A 251 7.87 -13.15 27.60
N SER A 252 6.99 -14.11 27.31
CA SER A 252 6.14 -14.76 28.31
C SER A 252 5.87 -16.23 27.96
N TYR A 253 6.04 -17.08 28.96
CA TYR A 253 5.81 -18.52 28.85
C TYR A 253 5.11 -19.06 30.10
N VAL A 254 4.38 -20.15 29.93
CA VAL A 254 3.87 -20.97 31.03
C VAL A 254 4.48 -22.37 30.93
N ILE A 255 4.99 -22.86 32.04
CA ILE A 255 5.52 -24.22 32.18
C ILE A 255 4.47 -25.08 32.86
N LYS A 256 4.00 -26.13 32.21
CA LYS A 256 3.06 -27.12 32.79
C LYS A 256 3.80 -28.42 33.04
N VAL A 257 3.77 -28.90 34.28
CA VAL A 257 4.34 -30.18 34.72
C VAL A 257 3.21 -31.19 34.88
N ASN A 258 3.26 -32.29 34.13
CA ASN A 258 2.36 -33.41 34.31
C ASN A 258 3.09 -34.48 35.15
N LYS A 259 2.83 -34.50 36.43
CA LYS A 259 3.48 -35.46 37.38
C LYS A 259 3.22 -36.91 37.00
N PRO A 260 1.96 -37.36 36.74
CA PRO A 260 1.68 -38.74 36.36
C PRO A 260 2.40 -39.23 35.11
N MET A 261 2.65 -38.31 34.15
CA MET A 261 3.29 -38.62 32.89
C MET A 261 4.77 -38.28 32.88
N ASN A 262 5.34 -37.77 33.96
CA ASN A 262 6.72 -37.28 34.02
C ASN A 262 7.12 -36.41 32.84
N THR A 263 6.25 -35.44 32.47
CA THR A 263 6.48 -34.54 31.34
C THR A 263 6.37 -33.08 31.75
N VAL A 264 7.21 -32.29 31.12
CA VAL A 264 7.15 -30.81 31.17
C VAL A 264 6.87 -30.29 29.79
N THR A 265 5.88 -29.42 29.67
CA THR A 265 5.63 -28.70 28.42
C THR A 265 5.70 -27.20 28.69
N VAL A 266 6.48 -26.50 27.87
CA VAL A 266 6.53 -25.03 27.85
C VAL A 266 5.54 -24.55 26.81
N TYR A 267 4.67 -23.64 27.19
CA TYR A 267 3.69 -23.03 26.31
C TYR A 267 3.99 -21.56 26.09
N MET A 268 3.90 -21.12 24.89
CA MET A 268 3.88 -19.69 24.55
C MET A 268 2.44 -19.18 24.38
N GLN A 269 2.30 -17.86 24.45
CA GLN A 269 1.02 -17.19 24.35
C GLN A 269 0.51 -17.16 22.91
N TYR A 270 -0.77 -17.47 22.72
CA TYR A 270 -1.51 -17.26 21.47
C TYR A 270 -2.07 -15.85 21.39
N GLY A 271 -2.65 -15.48 20.23
CA GLY A 271 -3.17 -14.14 19.95
C GLY A 271 -4.30 -13.65 20.86
N ASP A 272 -5.04 -14.56 21.50
CA ASP A 272 -6.10 -14.26 22.49
C ASP A 272 -5.59 -14.08 23.91
N GLY A 273 -4.28 -14.17 24.12
CA GLY A 273 -3.66 -14.07 25.44
C GLY A 273 -3.53 -15.40 26.19
N SER A 274 -4.11 -16.50 25.68
CA SER A 274 -4.03 -17.84 26.31
C SER A 274 -2.67 -18.49 26.03
N TYR A 275 -2.22 -19.33 26.96
CA TYR A 275 -0.99 -20.13 26.81
C TYR A 275 -1.35 -21.53 26.27
N THR A 276 -1.61 -21.59 24.98
CA THR A 276 -2.15 -22.76 24.30
C THR A 276 -1.29 -23.27 23.14
N VAL A 277 -0.13 -22.64 22.88
CA VAL A 277 0.81 -23.07 21.85
C VAL A 277 1.97 -23.81 22.49
N PRO A 278 2.09 -25.14 22.36
CA PRO A 278 3.23 -25.90 22.87
C PRO A 278 4.50 -25.48 22.13
N LEU A 279 5.49 -24.95 22.87
CA LEU A 279 6.79 -24.55 22.35
C LEU A 279 7.73 -25.76 22.27
N VAL A 280 7.81 -26.51 23.36
CA VAL A 280 8.62 -27.71 23.51
C VAL A 280 8.11 -28.55 24.67
N ALA A 281 8.26 -29.87 24.55
CA ALA A 281 8.01 -30.79 25.65
C ALA A 281 9.22 -31.70 25.86
N PHE A 282 9.47 -32.08 27.12
CA PHE A 282 10.54 -33.01 27.48
C PHE A 282 10.16 -33.85 28.68
N ILE A 283 10.87 -34.95 28.87
CA ILE A 283 10.70 -35.84 30.00
C ILE A 283 11.33 -35.18 31.24
N CYS A 284 10.69 -35.30 32.37
CA CYS A 284 11.24 -34.91 33.65
C CYS A 284 11.12 -36.06 34.67
N SER A 285 11.74 -35.89 35.82
CA SER A 285 11.51 -36.72 36.97
C SER A 285 10.87 -35.85 38.09
N THR A 286 9.77 -36.34 38.64
CA THR A 286 9.09 -35.65 39.75
C THR A 286 9.09 -36.50 40.99
N GLY A 287 9.47 -35.91 42.15
CA GLY A 287 9.38 -36.58 43.43
C GLY A 287 7.92 -36.66 43.94
N ALA A 288 7.64 -37.62 44.82
CA ALA A 288 6.33 -37.78 45.44
C ALA A 288 5.87 -36.48 46.18
N SER A 289 6.82 -35.77 46.78
CA SER A 289 6.59 -34.51 47.52
C SER A 289 6.59 -33.28 46.61
N THR A 290 6.79 -33.41 45.27
CA THR A 290 6.73 -32.25 44.38
C THR A 290 5.36 -31.58 44.51
N PRO A 291 5.28 -30.27 44.83
CA PRO A 291 4.02 -29.61 45.08
C PRO A 291 3.16 -29.53 43.81
N THR A 292 1.85 -29.44 44.01
CA THR A 292 0.88 -29.17 42.94
C THR A 292 0.30 -27.79 43.11
N GLY A 293 0.00 -27.10 42.02
CA GLY A 293 -0.54 -25.75 42.04
C GLY A 293 0.08 -24.85 40.98
N THR A 294 -0.19 -23.58 41.07
CA THR A 294 0.40 -22.55 40.21
C THR A 294 1.46 -21.78 40.97
N PHE A 295 2.64 -21.68 40.42
CA PHE A 295 3.79 -21.07 41.04
C PHE A 295 4.42 -20.07 40.04
N TYR A 296 5.14 -19.07 40.60
CA TYR A 296 6.01 -18.17 39.83
C TYR A 296 7.44 -18.60 40.04
N THR A 297 8.30 -18.42 39.04
CA THR A 297 9.71 -18.80 39.09
C THR A 297 10.58 -17.56 39.42
N PRO A 298 10.78 -17.17 40.66
CA PRO A 298 11.41 -15.92 41.03
C PRO A 298 12.91 -15.89 40.76
N ASP A 299 13.58 -16.99 41.03
CA ASP A 299 15.06 -17.03 41.01
C ASP A 299 15.59 -18.09 40.06
N LYS A 300 16.76 -17.77 39.48
CA LYS A 300 17.46 -18.59 38.48
C LYS A 300 18.96 -18.57 38.71
N TRP A 301 19.59 -19.73 38.62
CA TRP A 301 21.04 -19.87 38.78
C TRP A 301 21.62 -20.66 37.63
N ARG A 302 22.78 -20.25 37.12
CA ARG A 302 23.51 -21.03 36.14
C ARG A 302 23.97 -22.36 36.74
N TRP A 303 24.48 -22.33 37.97
CA TRP A 303 24.86 -23.46 38.78
C TRP A 303 24.44 -23.24 40.23
N LEU A 304 23.84 -24.27 40.83
CA LEU A 304 23.46 -24.25 42.25
C LEU A 304 23.93 -25.55 42.89
N ARG A 305 24.54 -25.46 44.07
CA ARG A 305 24.82 -26.63 44.89
C ARG A 305 23.54 -27.24 45.37
N MET A 306 23.36 -28.53 45.12
CA MET A 306 22.21 -29.32 45.52
C MET A 306 22.50 -30.02 46.86
N MET A 307 21.57 -30.75 47.40
CA MET A 307 21.81 -31.56 48.57
C MET A 307 22.91 -32.58 48.31
N GLY A 308 23.87 -32.68 49.24
CA GLY A 308 25.07 -33.51 49.05
C GLY A 308 26.17 -32.87 48.19
N PRO A 309 27.08 -33.64 47.60
CA PRO A 309 28.19 -33.12 46.79
C PRO A 309 27.87 -32.84 45.34
N SER A 310 26.60 -32.73 44.99
CA SER A 310 26.12 -32.58 43.62
C SER A 310 25.77 -31.14 43.27
N TRP A 311 25.76 -30.82 41.95
CA TRP A 311 25.40 -29.53 41.41
C TRP A 311 24.31 -29.64 40.36
N GLY A 312 23.36 -28.71 40.37
CA GLY A 312 22.38 -28.48 39.34
C GLY A 312 22.84 -27.38 38.38
N GLN A 313 22.55 -27.53 37.11
CA GLN A 313 22.77 -26.52 36.09
C GLN A 313 21.43 -25.95 35.63
N TRP A 314 21.37 -24.65 35.29
CA TRP A 314 20.15 -23.97 34.86
C TRP A 314 19.00 -24.12 35.87
N VAL A 315 19.33 -23.95 37.13
CA VAL A 315 18.38 -24.12 38.21
C VAL A 315 17.39 -22.97 38.25
N THR A 316 16.13 -23.28 38.39
CA THR A 316 15.05 -22.30 38.46
C THR A 316 14.16 -22.68 39.65
N GLN A 317 13.96 -21.76 40.59
CA GLN A 317 13.11 -21.98 41.76
C GLN A 317 11.65 -22.07 41.33
N ILE A 318 10.91 -23.01 41.91
CA ILE A 318 9.46 -23.16 41.81
C ILE A 318 8.81 -22.58 43.07
N SER A 319 9.18 -23.13 44.21
CA SER A 319 8.67 -22.69 45.55
C SER A 319 9.52 -23.30 46.64
N GLY A 320 9.99 -22.52 47.61
CA GLY A 320 10.85 -23.02 48.68
C GLY A 320 12.07 -23.76 48.13
N ASP A 321 12.27 -25.00 48.57
CA ASP A 321 13.38 -25.85 48.10
C ASP A 321 13.09 -26.65 46.81
N TYR A 322 11.90 -26.44 46.21
CA TYR A 322 11.53 -27.11 44.97
C TYR A 322 12.04 -26.35 43.76
N LEU A 323 12.78 -27.05 42.93
CA LEU A 323 13.55 -26.48 41.81
C LEU A 323 13.32 -27.25 40.52
N PHE A 324 13.32 -26.52 39.38
CA PHE A 324 13.70 -27.11 38.10
C PHE A 324 15.23 -27.10 38.03
N HIS A 325 15.83 -28.21 37.67
CA HIS A 325 17.28 -28.30 37.45
C HIS A 325 17.63 -29.41 36.45
N SER A 326 18.85 -29.36 35.93
CA SER A 326 19.40 -30.45 35.13
C SER A 326 19.56 -31.75 35.95
N VAL A 327 19.87 -32.82 35.29
CA VAL A 327 20.50 -33.97 35.97
C VAL A 327 21.73 -33.49 36.74
N TYR A 328 22.08 -34.14 37.81
CA TYR A 328 23.18 -33.73 38.66
C TYR A 328 24.53 -33.80 37.96
N TYR A 329 25.37 -32.86 38.32
CA TYR A 329 26.81 -32.81 37.99
C TYR A 329 27.64 -33.07 39.22
N ASN A 330 28.79 -33.71 39.07
CA ASN A 330 29.73 -34.00 40.17
C ASN A 330 30.59 -32.78 40.53
N SER A 331 30.64 -31.77 39.66
CA SER A 331 31.38 -30.53 39.90
C SER A 331 30.66 -29.34 39.20
N THR A 332 30.88 -28.12 39.76
CA THR A 332 30.40 -26.87 39.18
C THR A 332 31.22 -26.45 37.99
N ASN A 333 30.64 -25.67 37.09
CA ASN A 333 31.29 -25.08 35.92
C ASN A 333 31.98 -26.10 34.98
N ASN A 334 31.58 -27.38 35.05
CA ASN A 334 32.12 -28.43 34.21
C ASN A 334 31.01 -29.28 33.60
N ASN A 335 30.70 -28.99 32.35
CA ASN A 335 29.64 -29.69 31.62
C ASN A 335 29.96 -31.19 31.36
N ASN A 336 31.23 -31.58 31.49
CA ASN A 336 31.64 -32.97 31.31
C ASN A 336 31.54 -33.80 32.62
N SER A 337 31.14 -33.16 33.73
CA SER A 337 31.01 -33.84 35.03
C SER A 337 29.61 -34.37 35.30
N LEU A 338 28.75 -34.55 34.25
CA LEU A 338 27.38 -35.06 34.37
C LEU A 338 27.43 -36.45 35.05
N SER A 339 26.55 -36.68 36.04
CA SER A 339 26.35 -37.98 36.66
C SER A 339 25.62 -38.92 35.69
N VAL A 340 26.35 -39.83 35.08
CA VAL A 340 25.79 -40.82 34.11
C VAL A 340 24.79 -41.74 34.79
N SER A 341 25.02 -42.14 36.04
CA SER A 341 24.07 -42.97 36.79
C SER A 341 22.76 -42.24 37.08
N ALA A 342 22.83 -40.96 37.44
CA ALA A 342 21.63 -40.16 37.65
C ALA A 342 20.86 -39.90 36.34
N TYR A 343 21.58 -39.73 35.21
CA TYR A 343 20.99 -39.58 33.89
C TYR A 343 20.23 -40.87 33.45
N ASN A 344 20.85 -42.03 33.64
CA ASN A 344 20.27 -43.30 33.25
C ASN A 344 19.08 -43.76 34.15
N ASN A 345 18.93 -43.12 35.33
CA ASN A 345 17.84 -43.39 36.28
C ASN A 345 16.71 -42.34 36.21
N LEU A 346 16.69 -41.48 35.18
CA LEU A 346 15.52 -40.65 34.91
C LEU A 346 14.34 -41.53 34.54
N GLY A 347 13.37 -41.67 35.40
CA GLY A 347 12.18 -42.47 35.23
C GLY A 347 11.07 -41.78 34.42
#